data_f716c3b47fe72e434a442ac88fc4dcc9
#
_entry.id   f716c3b47fe72e434a442ac88fc4dcc9
#
_cell.length_a   1.000
_cell.length_b   1.000
_cell.length_c   1.000
_cell.angle_alpha   90.00
_cell.angle_beta   90.00
_cell.angle_gamma   90.00
#
_symmetry.space_group_name_H-M   'P 1'
#
loop_
_entity.id
_entity.type
_entity.pdbx_description
1 polymer ?
#
loop_
_entity_poly.entity_id
_entity_poly.type
_entity_poly.pdbx_seq_one_letter_code
_entity_poly.pdbx_strand_id
1 'polypeptide(L)'
;MDHVDRVSTAVAELELPAAVFKTCPWQPRELIETGLRQWLRCCAAALRDKQVIGMPSHAVDEAWHGLILCTARYAAFCTQAYGQFLHHHPDGGAPSDVAGANDPAGEQLRRTVIAWSMVASPGEECVLWDLDQRVGVDHPWGLDATRVAQIQAAFTELNAT
;
A
#
# COMPACT_ATOMS: atom_id res chain seq x y z
N MET A 1 -16.41 4.90 16.04
CA MET A 1 -15.08 4.93 15.39
C MET A 1 -15.26 4.66 13.93
N ASP A 2 -14.83 5.60 13.11
CA ASP A 2 -14.91 5.46 11.65
C ASP A 2 -14.05 4.26 11.17
N HIS A 3 -14.38 3.74 10.00
CA HIS A 3 -13.64 2.65 9.38
C HIS A 3 -12.15 2.99 9.19
N VAL A 4 -11.87 4.20 8.74
CA VAL A 4 -10.49 4.69 8.54
C VAL A 4 -9.73 4.76 9.87
N ASP A 5 -10.37 5.25 10.93
CA ASP A 5 -9.76 5.34 12.26
C ASP A 5 -9.43 3.95 12.80
N ARG A 6 -10.34 2.99 12.63
CA ARG A 6 -10.15 1.61 13.07
C ARG A 6 -8.95 0.98 12.38
N VAL A 7 -8.83 1.15 11.06
CA VAL A 7 -7.71 0.62 10.29
C VAL A 7 -6.41 1.30 10.70
N SER A 8 -6.41 2.61 10.84
CA SER A 8 -5.21 3.35 11.24
C SER A 8 -4.70 2.89 12.61
N THR A 9 -5.61 2.66 13.56
CA THR A 9 -5.27 2.13 14.88
C THR A 9 -4.69 0.72 14.77
N ALA A 10 -5.34 -0.17 14.03
CA ALA A 10 -4.88 -1.55 13.84
C ALA A 10 -3.49 -1.60 13.19
N VAL A 11 -3.26 -0.75 12.18
CA VAL A 11 -1.97 -0.66 11.50
C VAL A 11 -0.89 -0.14 12.45
N ALA A 12 -1.18 0.88 13.26
CA ALA A 12 -0.24 1.42 14.23
C ALA A 12 0.15 0.39 15.30
N GLU A 13 -0.81 -0.45 15.72
CA GLU A 13 -0.59 -1.49 16.73
C GLU A 13 0.02 -2.77 16.17
N LEU A 14 0.07 -2.92 14.86
CA LEU A 14 0.60 -4.12 14.21
C LEU A 14 2.10 -4.27 14.48
N GLU A 15 2.48 -5.36 15.10
CA GLU A 15 3.88 -5.71 15.29
C GLU A 15 4.44 -6.37 14.02
N LEU A 16 5.60 -5.91 13.58
CA LEU A 16 6.29 -6.41 12.40
C LEU A 16 7.60 -7.08 12.83
N PRO A 17 7.57 -8.40 13.15
CA PRO A 17 8.78 -9.11 13.56
C PRO A 17 9.79 -9.22 12.41
N ALA A 18 11.04 -9.52 12.74
CA ALA A 18 12.12 -9.66 11.76
C ALA A 18 11.80 -10.68 10.64
N ALA A 19 10.97 -11.69 10.92
CA ALA A 19 10.56 -12.70 9.95
C ALA A 19 9.81 -12.09 8.74
N VAL A 20 9.11 -10.95 8.92
CA VAL A 20 8.42 -10.24 7.84
C VAL A 20 9.42 -9.79 6.76
N PHE A 21 10.64 -9.46 7.15
CA PHE A 21 11.66 -8.90 6.26
C PHE A 21 12.71 -9.93 5.82
N LYS A 22 12.45 -11.22 6.04
CA LYS A 22 13.41 -12.30 5.75
C LYS A 22 13.86 -12.31 4.29
N THR A 23 12.96 -12.03 3.36
CA THR A 23 13.25 -11.99 1.92
C THR A 23 13.36 -10.57 1.37
N CYS A 24 13.47 -9.58 2.26
CA CYS A 24 13.50 -8.17 1.91
C CYS A 24 14.88 -7.60 2.25
N PRO A 25 15.85 -7.65 1.30
CA PRO A 25 17.24 -7.33 1.60
C PRO A 25 17.54 -5.82 1.67
N TRP A 26 16.59 -5.00 1.25
CA TRP A 26 16.83 -3.56 1.11
C TRP A 26 16.82 -2.83 2.45
N GLN A 27 17.53 -1.69 2.48
CA GLN A 27 17.68 -0.84 3.67
C GLN A 27 17.43 0.64 3.28
N PRO A 28 16.95 1.50 4.19
CA PRO A 28 16.69 1.17 5.60
C PRO A 28 15.34 0.46 5.78
N ARG A 29 15.31 -0.51 6.68
CA ARG A 29 14.08 -1.27 6.99
C ARG A 29 12.94 -0.38 7.43
N GLU A 30 13.23 0.64 8.23
CA GLU A 30 12.21 1.55 8.78
C GLU A 30 11.40 2.24 7.68
N LEU A 31 12.03 2.56 6.55
CA LEU A 31 11.34 3.15 5.41
C LEU A 31 10.37 2.15 4.79
N ILE A 32 10.79 0.88 4.68
CA ILE A 32 9.94 -0.19 4.15
C ILE A 32 8.76 -0.47 5.10
N GLU A 33 9.00 -0.46 6.41
CA GLU A 33 7.93 -0.58 7.41
C GLU A 33 6.90 0.54 7.25
N THR A 34 7.36 1.77 7.10
CA THR A 34 6.47 2.92 6.86
C THR A 34 5.64 2.70 5.60
N GLY A 35 6.27 2.29 4.51
CA GLY A 35 5.58 2.00 3.24
C GLY A 35 4.55 0.89 3.39
N LEU A 36 4.88 -0.20 4.08
CA LEU A 36 3.96 -1.30 4.32
C LEU A 36 2.73 -0.84 5.12
N ARG A 37 2.93 -0.04 6.16
CA ARG A 37 1.82 0.51 6.95
C ARG A 37 0.94 1.43 6.11
N GLN A 38 1.53 2.27 5.28
CA GLN A 38 0.79 3.13 4.36
C GLN A 38 -0.01 2.32 3.34
N TRP A 39 0.59 1.27 2.78
CA TRP A 39 -0.09 0.35 1.87
C TRP A 39 -1.31 -0.31 2.53
N LEU A 40 -1.16 -0.82 3.74
CA LEU A 40 -2.26 -1.47 4.45
C LEU A 40 -3.42 -0.50 4.74
N ARG A 41 -3.13 0.77 4.94
CA ARG A 41 -4.16 1.80 5.08
C ARG A 41 -4.87 2.07 3.74
N CYS A 42 -4.13 2.12 2.65
CA CYS A 42 -4.72 2.24 1.30
C CYS A 42 -5.68 1.09 1.00
N CYS A 43 -5.33 -0.12 1.41
CA CYS A 43 -6.17 -1.31 1.23
C CYS A 43 -7.54 -1.16 1.90
N ALA A 44 -7.63 -0.41 3.00
CA ALA A 44 -8.91 -0.14 3.66
C ALA A 44 -9.88 0.61 2.75
N ALA A 45 -9.40 1.67 2.10
CA ALA A 45 -10.21 2.45 1.17
C ALA A 45 -10.60 1.60 -0.05
N ALA A 46 -9.67 0.81 -0.57
CA ALA A 46 -9.91 -0.08 -1.70
C ALA A 46 -11.00 -1.12 -1.39
N LEU A 47 -10.93 -1.75 -0.22
CA LEU A 47 -11.94 -2.73 0.21
C LEU A 47 -13.32 -2.10 0.38
N ARG A 48 -13.37 -0.92 1.00
CA ARG A 48 -14.63 -0.19 1.18
C ARG A 48 -15.30 0.10 -0.16
N ASP A 49 -14.52 0.57 -1.12
CA ASP A 49 -15.02 1.02 -2.41
C ASP A 49 -15.04 -0.11 -3.46
N LYS A 50 -14.66 -1.34 -3.07
CA LYS A 50 -14.58 -2.52 -3.94
C LYS A 50 -13.76 -2.26 -5.19
N GLN A 51 -12.65 -1.55 -5.01
CA GLN A 51 -11.71 -1.20 -6.08
C GLN A 51 -10.42 -2.02 -5.96
N VAL A 52 -9.89 -2.39 -7.10
CA VAL A 52 -8.56 -3.01 -7.19
C VAL A 52 -7.53 -1.88 -7.27
N ILE A 53 -6.54 -1.91 -6.39
CA ILE A 53 -5.45 -0.91 -6.39
C ILE A 53 -4.13 -1.57 -6.80
N GLY A 54 -3.18 -0.77 -7.27
CA GLY A 54 -1.87 -1.23 -7.72
C GLY A 54 -0.80 -1.05 -6.66
N MET A 55 0.10 -2.03 -6.56
CA MET A 55 1.25 -1.98 -5.65
C MET A 55 2.35 -1.09 -6.26
N PRO A 56 2.69 0.04 -5.62
CA PRO A 56 3.68 0.96 -6.19
C PRO A 56 5.12 0.64 -5.80
N SER A 57 5.38 -0.35 -4.96
CA SER A 57 6.73 -0.62 -4.44
C SER A 57 6.99 -2.12 -4.37
N HIS A 58 8.07 -2.56 -5.03
CA HIS A 58 8.54 -3.94 -4.97
C HIS A 58 8.98 -4.30 -3.54
N ALA A 59 9.68 -3.39 -2.86
CA ALA A 59 10.13 -3.63 -1.50
C ALA A 59 8.95 -3.82 -0.53
N VAL A 60 7.89 -3.03 -0.68
CA VAL A 60 6.67 -3.18 0.13
C VAL A 60 5.94 -4.48 -0.22
N ASP A 61 5.90 -4.86 -1.50
CA ASP A 61 5.30 -6.12 -1.92
C ASP A 61 5.97 -7.32 -1.25
N GLU A 62 7.30 -7.34 -1.24
CA GLU A 62 8.07 -8.39 -0.55
C GLU A 62 7.82 -8.40 0.96
N ALA A 63 7.76 -7.24 1.60
CA ALA A 63 7.44 -7.15 3.02
C ALA A 63 6.02 -7.63 3.31
N TRP A 64 5.06 -7.31 2.45
CA TRP A 64 3.68 -7.79 2.58
C TRP A 64 3.62 -9.31 2.45
N HIS A 65 4.32 -9.90 1.49
CA HIS A 65 4.47 -11.36 1.38
C HIS A 65 4.99 -11.96 2.69
N GLY A 66 6.03 -11.36 3.29
CA GLY A 66 6.57 -11.82 4.56
C GLY A 66 5.56 -11.73 5.70
N LEU A 67 4.75 -10.68 5.74
CA LEU A 67 3.69 -10.54 6.73
C LEU A 67 2.61 -11.62 6.55
N ILE A 68 2.20 -11.88 5.31
CA ILE A 68 1.20 -12.92 5.00
C ILE A 68 1.68 -14.30 5.45
N LEU A 69 2.96 -14.60 5.32
CA LEU A 69 3.52 -15.85 5.78
C LEU A 69 3.50 -15.99 7.30
N CYS A 70 3.41 -14.90 8.04
CA CYS A 70 3.09 -14.91 9.47
C CYS A 70 1.57 -15.06 9.64
N THR A 71 1.03 -16.20 9.22
CA THR A 71 -0.39 -16.39 8.91
C THR A 71 -1.33 -16.06 10.07
N ALA A 72 -1.03 -16.51 11.28
CA ALA A 72 -1.87 -16.23 12.44
C ALA A 72 -1.92 -14.73 12.77
N ARG A 73 -0.77 -14.06 12.71
CA ARG A 73 -0.65 -12.61 12.92
C ARG A 73 -1.40 -11.84 11.85
N TYR A 74 -1.21 -12.23 10.59
CA TYR A 74 -1.86 -11.56 9.47
C TYR A 74 -3.37 -11.74 9.50
N ALA A 75 -3.85 -12.94 9.77
CA ALA A 75 -5.29 -13.20 9.88
C ALA A 75 -5.94 -12.38 11.02
N ALA A 76 -5.28 -12.31 12.18
CA ALA A 76 -5.76 -11.52 13.31
C ALA A 76 -5.79 -10.02 12.98
N PHE A 77 -4.74 -9.52 12.33
CA PHE A 77 -4.68 -8.14 11.86
C PHE A 77 -5.83 -7.84 10.88
N CYS A 78 -6.03 -8.68 9.87
CA CYS A 78 -7.10 -8.49 8.88
C CYS A 78 -8.48 -8.43 9.54
N THR A 79 -8.75 -9.31 10.49
CA THR A 79 -10.01 -9.32 11.23
C THR A 79 -10.19 -8.01 12.00
N GLN A 80 -9.16 -7.55 12.70
CA GLN A 80 -9.21 -6.31 13.48
C GLN A 80 -9.38 -5.08 12.58
N ALA A 81 -8.58 -5.01 11.51
CA ALA A 81 -8.53 -3.83 10.64
C ALA A 81 -9.70 -3.76 9.68
N TYR A 82 -10.00 -4.87 9.01
CA TYR A 82 -10.90 -4.88 7.85
C TYR A 82 -12.21 -5.65 8.12
N GLY A 83 -12.26 -6.46 9.15
CA GLY A 83 -13.37 -7.37 9.40
C GLY A 83 -13.43 -8.54 8.39
N GLN A 84 -12.41 -8.69 7.56
CA GLN A 84 -12.31 -9.76 6.56
C GLN A 84 -10.83 -9.98 6.21
N PHE A 85 -10.53 -11.15 5.64
CA PHE A 85 -9.18 -11.46 5.19
C PHE A 85 -8.85 -10.69 3.91
N LEU A 86 -7.70 -10.01 3.90
CA LEU A 86 -7.20 -9.33 2.70
C LEU A 86 -6.31 -10.29 1.93
N HIS A 87 -6.82 -10.79 0.81
CA HIS A 87 -6.09 -11.70 -0.05
C HIS A 87 -5.06 -10.96 -0.90
N HIS A 88 -3.92 -11.60 -1.09
CA HIS A 88 -2.91 -11.19 -2.07
C HIS A 88 -3.05 -12.12 -3.27
N HIS A 89 -3.15 -11.56 -4.46
CA HIS A 89 -3.30 -12.32 -5.70
C HIS A 89 -2.03 -12.17 -6.55
N PRO A 90 -1.04 -13.05 -6.39
CA PRO A 90 0.20 -12.95 -7.16
C PRO A 90 0.06 -13.34 -8.62
N ASP A 91 -1.04 -14.00 -8.98
CA ASP A 91 -1.25 -14.58 -10.30
C ASP A 91 -2.13 -13.70 -11.18
N GLY A 92 -1.53 -12.93 -12.02
CA GLY A 92 -2.17 -12.45 -13.24
C GLY A 92 -3.51 -11.74 -13.14
N GLY A 93 -3.78 -11.09 -12.20
CA GLY A 93 -4.98 -10.30 -12.01
C GLY A 93 -4.80 -9.48 -10.79
N ALA A 94 -3.79 -9.82 -10.07
CA ALA A 94 -3.52 -9.07 -8.89
C ALA A 94 -2.73 -7.83 -9.22
N PRO A 95 -3.13 -6.71 -8.68
CA PRO A 95 -2.41 -5.47 -8.88
C PRO A 95 -0.98 -5.52 -8.39
N SER A 96 -0.71 -6.36 -7.39
CA SER A 96 0.58 -6.37 -6.72
C SER A 96 1.72 -6.96 -7.54
N ASP A 97 1.47 -8.04 -8.27
CA ASP A 97 2.53 -8.68 -9.05
C ASP A 97 2.82 -7.96 -10.36
N VAL A 98 2.00 -6.99 -10.69
CA VAL A 98 2.05 -6.32 -11.96
C VAL A 98 1.97 -4.81 -11.86
N ALA A 99 2.17 -4.28 -10.69
CA ALA A 99 2.16 -2.84 -10.50
C ALA A 99 3.10 -2.17 -11.50
N GLY A 100 2.56 -1.48 -12.45
CA GLY A 100 3.29 -0.86 -13.53
C GLY A 100 3.49 -1.71 -14.78
N ALA A 101 3.57 -3.04 -14.69
CA ALA A 101 3.84 -3.89 -15.86
C ALA A 101 2.55 -4.30 -16.59
N ASN A 102 1.52 -4.71 -15.86
CA ASN A 102 0.24 -5.12 -16.43
C ASN A 102 -0.90 -4.16 -16.10
N ASP A 103 -0.55 -2.94 -15.75
CA ASP A 103 -1.49 -1.83 -15.60
C ASP A 103 -1.23 -0.82 -16.73
N PRO A 104 -1.56 -1.18 -17.98
CA PRO A 104 -1.12 -0.42 -19.16
C PRO A 104 -1.64 1.02 -19.18
N ALA A 105 -2.74 1.29 -18.52
CA ALA A 105 -3.29 2.64 -18.42
C ALA A 105 -2.92 3.34 -17.10
N GLY A 106 -2.21 2.66 -16.21
CA GLY A 106 -1.90 3.17 -14.89
C GLY A 106 -3.13 3.34 -14.00
N GLU A 107 -4.23 2.66 -14.33
CA GLU A 107 -5.52 2.84 -13.65
C GLU A 107 -5.48 2.32 -12.22
N GLN A 108 -4.87 1.18 -11.99
CA GLN A 108 -4.77 0.61 -10.64
C GLN A 108 -3.88 1.46 -9.75
N LEU A 109 -2.76 1.95 -10.28
CA LEU A 109 -1.88 2.87 -9.56
C LEU A 109 -2.56 4.22 -9.29
N ARG A 110 -3.36 4.70 -10.25
CA ARG A 110 -4.19 5.90 -10.04
C ARG A 110 -5.13 5.71 -8.84
N ARG A 111 -5.77 4.56 -8.75
CA ARG A 111 -6.66 4.22 -7.62
C ARG A 111 -5.90 4.14 -6.30
N THR A 112 -4.64 3.72 -6.32
CA THR A 112 -3.79 3.73 -5.12
C THR A 112 -3.52 5.15 -4.63
N VAL A 113 -3.25 6.08 -5.55
CA VAL A 113 -3.07 7.49 -5.20
C VAL A 113 -4.35 8.06 -4.58
N ILE A 114 -5.50 7.75 -5.16
CA ILE A 114 -6.79 8.18 -4.62
C ILE A 114 -7.02 7.58 -3.22
N ALA A 115 -6.76 6.27 -3.06
CA ALA A 115 -6.91 5.60 -1.77
C ALA A 115 -6.03 6.26 -0.71
N TRP A 116 -4.79 6.60 -1.05
CA TRP A 116 -3.91 7.34 -0.15
C TRP A 116 -4.50 8.68 0.25
N SER A 117 -5.04 9.43 -0.70
CA SER A 117 -5.68 10.74 -0.43
C SER A 117 -6.84 10.65 0.55
N MET A 118 -7.48 9.47 0.63
CA MET A 118 -8.60 9.22 1.53
C MET A 118 -8.17 8.82 2.94
N VAL A 119 -6.96 8.26 3.11
CA VAL A 119 -6.51 7.70 4.39
C VAL A 119 -5.36 8.48 5.03
N ALA A 120 -4.71 9.35 4.28
CA ALA A 120 -3.57 10.13 4.76
C ALA A 120 -3.98 11.11 5.87
N SER A 121 -3.12 11.25 6.85
CA SER A 121 -3.25 12.33 7.83
C SER A 121 -2.81 13.67 7.22
N PRO A 122 -3.33 14.81 7.70
CA PRO A 122 -2.90 16.12 7.19
C PRO A 122 -1.38 16.28 7.28
N GLY A 123 -0.75 16.61 6.15
CA GLY A 123 0.70 16.81 6.06
C GLY A 123 1.54 15.54 6.05
N GLU A 124 0.93 14.38 6.06
CA GLU A 124 1.65 13.11 6.01
C GLU A 124 2.23 12.86 4.62
N GLU A 125 3.55 12.62 4.56
CA GLU A 125 4.23 12.27 3.32
C GLU A 125 4.02 10.79 2.99
N CYS A 126 3.66 10.48 1.75
CA CYS A 126 3.60 9.12 1.26
C CYS A 126 4.96 8.68 0.73
N VAL A 127 5.50 7.60 1.29
CA VAL A 127 6.80 7.08 0.86
C VAL A 127 6.67 6.06 -0.27
N LEU A 128 5.45 5.62 -0.61
CA LEU A 128 5.23 4.53 -1.55
C LEU A 128 5.73 4.84 -2.97
N TRP A 129 5.69 6.12 -3.38
CA TRP A 129 5.89 6.49 -4.79
C TRP A 129 7.33 6.37 -5.26
N ASP A 130 8.29 6.59 -4.38
CA ASP A 130 9.72 6.56 -4.69
C ASP A 130 10.52 5.66 -3.74
N LEU A 131 9.85 4.83 -2.96
CA LEU A 131 10.47 3.98 -1.94
C LEU A 131 11.53 3.06 -2.55
N ASP A 132 11.21 2.40 -3.64
CA ASP A 132 12.13 1.46 -4.29
C ASP A 132 13.44 2.11 -4.69
N GLN A 133 13.39 3.32 -5.23
CA GLN A 133 14.59 4.09 -5.56
C GLN A 133 15.40 4.43 -4.32
N ARG A 134 14.72 4.80 -3.24
CA ARG A 134 15.36 5.21 -1.99
C ARG A 134 16.06 4.05 -1.27
N VAL A 135 15.57 2.82 -1.43
CA VAL A 135 16.19 1.63 -0.80
C VAL A 135 17.07 0.83 -1.76
N GLY A 136 17.19 1.25 -3.02
CA GLY A 136 18.11 0.66 -3.98
C GLY A 136 17.65 -0.62 -4.65
N VAL A 137 16.36 -0.75 -4.93
CA VAL A 137 15.82 -1.85 -5.74
C VAL A 137 16.36 -1.72 -7.18
N ASP A 138 16.87 -2.82 -7.75
CA ASP A 138 17.52 -2.80 -9.08
C ASP A 138 16.59 -2.36 -10.21
N HIS A 139 15.34 -2.81 -10.17
CA HIS A 139 14.31 -2.42 -11.14
C HIS A 139 13.15 -1.80 -10.38
N PRO A 140 13.30 -0.54 -9.95
CA PRO A 140 12.33 0.09 -9.06
C PRO A 140 10.97 0.26 -9.71
N TRP A 141 9.94 -0.03 -8.95
CA TRP A 141 8.58 0.39 -9.26
C TRP A 141 8.38 1.80 -8.73
N GLY A 142 7.20 2.34 -8.91
CA GLY A 142 6.87 3.62 -8.34
C GLY A 142 5.98 4.46 -9.24
N LEU A 143 5.79 5.69 -8.82
CA LEU A 143 5.04 6.69 -9.56
C LEU A 143 5.83 7.99 -9.58
N ASP A 144 5.81 8.63 -10.72
CA ASP A 144 6.38 9.96 -10.89
C ASP A 144 5.62 10.98 -10.02
N ALA A 145 6.35 11.88 -9.36
CA ALA A 145 5.76 12.87 -8.47
C ALA A 145 4.79 13.81 -9.19
N THR A 146 5.07 14.15 -10.44
CA THR A 146 4.19 14.96 -11.27
C THR A 146 2.87 14.24 -11.53
N ARG A 147 2.94 12.95 -11.84
CA ARG A 147 1.76 12.11 -12.06
C ARG A 147 0.90 12.01 -10.80
N VAL A 148 1.54 11.78 -9.64
CA VAL A 148 0.84 11.75 -8.34
C VAL A 148 0.12 13.07 -8.10
N ALA A 149 0.79 14.20 -8.29
CA ALA A 149 0.21 15.53 -8.08
C ALA A 149 -0.99 15.78 -9.01
N GLN A 150 -0.90 15.35 -10.26
CA GLN A 150 -2.00 15.48 -11.24
C GLN A 150 -3.23 14.67 -10.79
N ILE A 151 -3.03 13.44 -10.34
CA ILE A 151 -4.13 12.59 -9.86
C ILE A 151 -4.78 13.20 -8.62
N GLN A 152 -3.98 13.69 -7.67
CA GLN A 152 -4.48 14.31 -6.44
C GLN A 152 -5.27 15.59 -6.74
N ALA A 153 -4.78 16.42 -7.66
CA ALA A 153 -5.47 17.65 -8.06
C ALA A 153 -6.82 17.34 -8.69
N ALA A 154 -6.88 16.39 -9.62
CA ALA A 154 -8.13 15.97 -10.27
C ALA A 154 -9.12 15.39 -9.25
N PHE A 155 -8.67 14.61 -8.30
CA PHE A 155 -9.52 14.07 -7.23
C PHE A 155 -10.09 15.18 -6.35
N THR A 156 -9.27 16.16 -5.98
CA THR A 156 -9.71 17.31 -5.18
C THR A 156 -10.78 18.13 -5.92
N GLU A 157 -10.59 18.38 -7.22
CA GLU A 157 -11.57 19.11 -8.04
C GLU A 157 -12.90 18.38 -8.10
N LEU A 158 -12.90 17.06 -8.29
CA LEU A 158 -14.12 16.26 -8.33
C LEU A 158 -14.90 16.31 -7.01
N ASN A 159 -14.21 16.41 -5.89
CA ASN A 159 -14.84 16.43 -4.57
C ASN A 159 -15.19 17.84 -4.08
N ALA A 160 -14.77 18.89 -4.80
CA ALA A 160 -15.09 20.27 -4.48
C ALA A 160 -16.44 20.72 -5.08
N THR A 161 -17.03 19.93 -5.99
CA THR A 161 -18.34 20.17 -6.61
C THR A 161 -19.40 19.27 -5.99
#